data_406945491997c81669e864df11e83c67
#
_entry.id   406945491997c81669e864df11e83c67
#
_cell.length_a   1.000
_cell.length_b   1.000
_cell.length_c   1.000
_cell.angle_alpha   90.00
_cell.angle_beta   90.00
_cell.angle_gamma   90.00
#
_symmetry.space_group_name_H-M   'P 1'
#
loop_
_entity.id
_entity.type
_entity.pdbx_description
1 polymer ?
#
loop_
_entity_poly.entity_id
_entity_poly.type
_entity_poly.pdbx_seq_one_letter_code
_entity_poly.pdbx_strand_id
1 'polypeptide(L)'
;MRDIIELLEAKEHLEQKDLPYARSALAPVLSKSNIDNHYGKLYKGYVDRFNKGEGDKTFNRAGAFLHAIWFPQLRAPKNANAPYGASLQLINRHFGTFIDFKKDFEAEAMKIQGSGWIYLSRSGQIKTIKNHAERTDIALLIDWWEHAWAIDYGADKKKYLNNIWRCINWEVVNRKIYSGK
;
A
#
# COMPACT_ATOMS: atom_id res chain seq x y z
N MET A 1 -19.40 39.39 0.83
CA MET A 1 -19.64 38.15 1.66
C MET A 1 -19.57 36.87 0.83
N ARG A 2 -19.85 36.84 -0.47
CA ARG A 2 -19.62 35.66 -1.35
C ARG A 2 -18.14 35.41 -1.61
N ASP A 3 -17.33 36.45 -1.78
CA ASP A 3 -15.88 36.29 -2.11
C ASP A 3 -15.01 35.73 -0.97
N ILE A 4 -15.49 35.83 0.27
CA ILE A 4 -14.76 35.29 1.45
C ILE A 4 -15.01 33.76 1.60
N ILE A 5 -16.18 33.28 1.16
CA ILE A 5 -16.51 31.84 1.20
C ILE A 5 -15.76 31.10 0.08
N GLU A 6 -15.58 31.71 -1.09
CA GLU A 6 -14.77 31.16 -2.19
C GLU A 6 -13.25 31.09 -1.87
N LEU A 7 -12.74 32.02 -1.05
CA LEU A 7 -11.35 32.03 -0.58
C LEU A 7 -11.07 31.03 0.53
N LEU A 8 -12.08 30.49 1.22
CA LEU A 8 -11.94 29.51 2.30
C LEU A 8 -12.03 28.05 1.82
N GLU A 9 -12.49 27.80 0.61
CA GLU A 9 -12.40 26.52 -0.06
C GLU A 9 -11.14 26.47 -0.95
N ALA A 10 -9.96 26.51 -0.35
CA ALA A 10 -8.77 26.04 -1.04
C ALA A 10 -9.07 24.60 -1.47
N LYS A 11 -9.42 24.43 -2.75
CA LYS A 11 -9.82 23.14 -3.33
C LYS A 11 -8.68 22.17 -3.05
N GLU A 12 -8.92 21.21 -2.18
CA GLU A 12 -7.91 20.19 -1.85
C GLU A 12 -7.34 19.64 -3.16
N HIS A 13 -6.03 19.73 -3.30
CA HIS A 13 -5.31 19.25 -4.48
C HIS A 13 -4.37 18.13 -4.07
N LEU A 14 -4.46 17.00 -4.75
CA LEU A 14 -3.61 15.85 -4.49
C LEU A 14 -2.41 15.86 -5.45
N GLU A 15 -1.27 15.42 -4.95
CA GLU A 15 -0.07 15.20 -5.74
C GLU A 15 0.32 13.72 -5.72
N GLN A 16 0.69 13.20 -6.88
CA GLN A 16 1.27 11.87 -6.95
C GLN A 16 2.66 11.89 -6.30
N LYS A 17 2.88 11.04 -5.30
CA LYS A 17 4.19 10.89 -4.66
C LYS A 17 5.18 10.25 -5.64
N ASP A 18 6.39 10.81 -5.72
CA ASP A 18 7.48 10.22 -6.50
C ASP A 18 7.89 8.84 -5.99
N LEU A 19 8.31 7.98 -6.90
CA LEU A 19 8.90 6.69 -6.54
C LEU A 19 10.31 6.92 -5.97
N PRO A 20 10.64 6.35 -4.79
CA PRO A 20 12.00 6.43 -4.24
C PRO A 20 12.99 5.47 -4.92
N TYR A 21 12.60 4.87 -6.06
CA TYR A 21 13.38 3.91 -6.84
C TYR A 21 12.99 3.96 -8.32
N ALA A 22 13.86 3.45 -9.20
CA ALA A 22 13.56 3.31 -10.62
C ALA A 22 12.41 2.30 -10.85
N ARG A 23 11.58 2.52 -11.85
CA ARG A 23 10.41 1.65 -12.16
C ARG A 23 10.76 0.17 -12.40
N SER A 24 12.00 -0.12 -12.75
CA SER A 24 12.52 -1.49 -12.92
C SER A 24 13.13 -2.10 -11.66
N ALA A 25 13.28 -1.32 -10.58
CA ALA A 25 14.04 -1.75 -9.40
C ALA A 25 13.39 -2.86 -8.58
N LEU A 26 12.09 -3.09 -8.76
CA LEU A 26 11.37 -4.14 -8.03
C LEU A 26 11.42 -5.51 -8.72
N ALA A 27 12.01 -5.59 -9.93
CA ALA A 27 12.19 -6.86 -10.62
C ALA A 27 13.13 -7.80 -9.81
N PRO A 28 12.90 -9.12 -9.85
CA PRO A 28 11.88 -9.86 -10.59
C PRO A 28 10.53 -9.99 -9.84
N VAL A 29 10.34 -9.32 -8.72
CA VAL A 29 9.11 -9.44 -7.90
C VAL A 29 7.95 -8.70 -8.56
N LEU A 30 8.17 -7.45 -8.97
CA LEU A 30 7.24 -6.69 -9.79
C LEU A 30 8.00 -6.17 -11.01
N SER A 31 7.47 -6.46 -12.20
CA SER A 31 8.09 -6.02 -13.46
C SER A 31 7.97 -4.52 -13.66
N LYS A 32 8.83 -3.96 -14.53
CA LYS A 32 8.68 -2.57 -14.95
C LYS A 32 7.31 -2.32 -15.60
N SER A 33 6.78 -3.29 -16.36
CA SER A 33 5.46 -3.18 -16.98
C SER A 33 4.35 -3.06 -15.95
N ASN A 34 4.43 -3.83 -14.85
CA ASN A 34 3.51 -3.70 -13.73
C ASN A 34 3.58 -2.29 -13.13
N ILE A 35 4.78 -1.80 -12.82
CA ILE A 35 4.96 -0.46 -12.24
C ILE A 35 4.53 0.65 -13.20
N ASP A 36 4.81 0.55 -14.49
CA ASP A 36 4.36 1.51 -15.51
C ASP A 36 2.82 1.60 -15.55
N ASN A 37 2.13 0.47 -15.41
CA ASN A 37 0.67 0.43 -15.35
C ASN A 37 0.15 0.91 -13.98
N HIS A 38 0.63 0.32 -12.90
CA HIS A 38 0.12 0.53 -11.55
C HIS A 38 0.41 1.97 -11.06
N TYR A 39 1.67 2.39 -11.12
CA TYR A 39 2.08 3.75 -10.72
C TYR A 39 1.72 4.79 -11.78
N GLY A 40 2.09 4.51 -13.05
CA GLY A 40 2.02 5.51 -14.11
C GLY A 40 0.62 5.77 -14.65
N LYS A 41 -0.30 4.80 -14.53
CA LYS A 41 -1.68 4.94 -15.03
C LYS A 41 -2.71 4.92 -13.89
N LEU A 42 -2.69 3.90 -13.03
CA LEU A 42 -3.75 3.71 -12.05
C LEU A 42 -3.64 4.69 -10.89
N TYR A 43 -2.50 4.74 -10.20
CA TYR A 43 -2.29 5.71 -9.13
C TYR A 43 -2.41 7.14 -9.64
N LYS A 44 -1.74 7.46 -10.75
CA LYS A 44 -1.88 8.77 -11.41
C LYS A 44 -3.34 9.08 -11.73
N GLY A 45 -4.09 8.10 -12.22
CA GLY A 45 -5.50 8.26 -12.56
C GLY A 45 -6.40 8.60 -11.36
N TYR A 46 -6.14 8.05 -10.17
CA TYR A 46 -6.86 8.44 -8.96
C TYR A 46 -6.59 9.91 -8.59
N VAL A 47 -5.33 10.34 -8.65
CA VAL A 47 -4.94 11.73 -8.39
C VAL A 47 -5.59 12.68 -9.40
N ASP A 48 -5.47 12.37 -10.69
CA ASP A 48 -5.99 13.20 -11.78
C ASP A 48 -7.52 13.36 -11.69
N ARG A 49 -8.26 12.25 -11.50
CA ARG A 49 -9.74 12.29 -11.37
C ARG A 49 -10.19 13.06 -10.15
N PHE A 50 -9.52 12.88 -9.01
CA PHE A 50 -9.82 13.67 -7.81
C PHE A 50 -9.68 15.17 -8.08
N ASN A 51 -8.56 15.59 -8.66
CA ASN A 51 -8.23 16.99 -8.91
C ASN A 51 -9.19 17.62 -9.93
N LYS A 52 -9.63 16.84 -10.92
CA LYS A 52 -10.61 17.30 -11.93
C LYS A 52 -12.06 17.23 -11.43
N GLY A 53 -12.33 16.57 -10.32
CA GLY A 53 -13.68 16.32 -9.83
C GLY A 53 -14.44 15.27 -10.66
N GLU A 54 -13.74 14.34 -11.30
CA GLU A 54 -14.29 13.25 -12.11
C GLU A 54 -14.59 12.01 -11.26
N GLY A 55 -15.78 11.43 -11.44
CA GLY A 55 -16.21 10.21 -10.75
C GLY A 55 -16.41 10.39 -9.24
N ASP A 56 -16.30 9.32 -8.49
CA ASP A 56 -16.45 9.35 -7.03
C ASP A 56 -15.21 9.96 -6.37
N LYS A 57 -15.38 11.15 -5.79
CA LYS A 57 -14.33 11.93 -5.14
C LYS A 57 -13.71 11.16 -3.96
N THR A 58 -14.54 10.54 -3.13
CA THR A 58 -14.09 9.78 -1.93
C THR A 58 -13.28 8.56 -2.34
N PHE A 59 -13.76 7.82 -3.34
CA PHE A 59 -13.05 6.67 -3.86
C PHE A 59 -11.69 7.04 -4.46
N ASN A 60 -11.64 8.08 -5.30
CA ASN A 60 -10.39 8.53 -5.91
C ASN A 60 -9.39 9.05 -4.87
N ARG A 61 -9.86 9.81 -3.87
CA ARG A 61 -9.04 10.28 -2.76
C ARG A 61 -8.43 9.12 -1.97
N ALA A 62 -9.26 8.16 -1.58
CA ALA A 62 -8.80 6.98 -0.84
C ALA A 62 -7.85 6.11 -1.68
N GLY A 63 -8.11 5.96 -2.98
CA GLY A 63 -7.19 5.29 -3.91
C GLY A 63 -5.82 5.97 -3.96
N ALA A 64 -5.80 7.29 -4.15
CA ALA A 64 -4.57 8.07 -4.13
C ALA A 64 -3.82 7.95 -2.79
N PHE A 65 -4.55 8.05 -1.68
CA PHE A 65 -4.01 7.92 -0.32
C PHE A 65 -3.32 6.56 -0.08
N LEU A 66 -3.98 5.46 -0.43
CA LEU A 66 -3.43 4.12 -0.21
C LEU A 66 -2.20 3.85 -1.08
N HIS A 67 -2.20 4.31 -2.34
CA HIS A 67 -1.03 4.18 -3.21
C HIS A 67 0.14 5.07 -2.74
N ALA A 68 -0.14 6.25 -2.18
CA ALA A 68 0.88 7.11 -1.57
C ALA A 68 1.55 6.45 -0.34
N ILE A 69 0.90 5.49 0.30
CA ILE A 69 1.46 4.64 1.36
C ILE A 69 2.19 3.43 0.78
N TRP A 70 1.60 2.78 -0.22
CA TRP A 70 2.07 1.52 -0.80
C TRP A 70 3.43 1.65 -1.48
N PHE A 71 3.55 2.54 -2.46
CA PHE A 71 4.78 2.64 -3.25
C PHE A 71 6.02 3.00 -2.43
N PRO A 72 6.02 4.00 -1.52
CA PRO A 72 7.22 4.34 -0.75
C PRO A 72 7.68 3.27 0.25
N GLN A 73 6.83 2.32 0.60
CA GLN A 73 7.25 1.22 1.49
C GLN A 73 7.91 0.06 0.76
N LEU A 74 8.07 0.15 -0.56
CA LEU A 74 8.77 -0.85 -1.36
C LEU A 74 10.21 -0.41 -1.66
N ARG A 75 11.04 -1.40 -1.98
CA ARG A 75 12.44 -1.23 -2.41
C ARG A 75 12.87 -2.42 -3.25
N ALA A 76 14.03 -2.34 -3.88
CA ALA A 76 14.64 -3.47 -4.58
C ALA A 76 14.64 -4.74 -3.72
N PRO A 77 14.25 -5.90 -4.29
CA PRO A 77 14.07 -7.13 -3.54
C PRO A 77 15.37 -7.63 -2.90
N LYS A 78 15.27 -8.15 -1.69
CA LYS A 78 16.35 -8.89 -0.99
C LYS A 78 15.92 -10.33 -0.74
N ASN A 79 16.84 -11.28 -0.91
CA ASN A 79 16.54 -12.69 -0.68
C ASN A 79 16.18 -12.99 0.78
N ALA A 80 16.91 -12.40 1.72
CA ALA A 80 16.64 -12.49 3.15
C ALA A 80 16.16 -11.11 3.66
N ASN A 81 14.89 -10.80 3.43
CA ASN A 81 14.29 -9.55 3.90
C ASN A 81 13.36 -9.84 5.08
N ALA A 82 13.71 -9.38 6.25
CA ALA A 82 12.98 -9.61 7.50
C ALA A 82 12.77 -8.28 8.26
N PRO A 83 11.71 -8.20 9.08
CA PRO A 83 11.50 -7.07 9.97
C PRO A 83 12.63 -6.95 11.01
N TYR A 84 12.86 -5.74 11.48
CA TYR A 84 13.77 -5.41 12.56
C TYR A 84 13.23 -4.22 13.38
N GLY A 85 13.82 -3.94 14.53
CA GLY A 85 13.40 -2.81 15.36
C GLY A 85 11.93 -2.86 15.76
N ALA A 86 11.20 -1.77 15.57
CA ALA A 86 9.79 -1.66 16.00
C ALA A 86 8.87 -2.66 15.29
N SER A 87 9.07 -2.93 14.01
CA SER A 87 8.26 -3.89 13.26
C SER A 87 8.47 -5.32 13.77
N LEU A 88 9.71 -5.72 14.07
CA LEU A 88 9.98 -7.03 14.66
C LEU A 88 9.35 -7.15 16.06
N GLN A 89 9.50 -6.12 16.90
CA GLN A 89 8.89 -6.12 18.24
C GLN A 89 7.37 -6.20 18.18
N LEU A 90 6.74 -5.45 17.27
CA LEU A 90 5.29 -5.49 17.09
C LEU A 90 4.82 -6.87 16.64
N ILE A 91 5.49 -7.44 15.64
CA ILE A 91 5.18 -8.78 15.10
C ILE A 91 5.37 -9.85 16.17
N ASN A 92 6.51 -9.87 16.86
CA ASN A 92 6.77 -10.87 17.88
C ASN A 92 5.77 -10.80 19.04
N ARG A 93 5.36 -9.60 19.43
CA ARG A 93 4.37 -9.40 20.50
C ARG A 93 3.01 -10.01 20.17
N HIS A 94 2.57 -9.91 18.91
CA HIS A 94 1.20 -10.27 18.52
C HIS A 94 1.11 -11.63 17.82
N PHE A 95 2.19 -12.10 17.20
CA PHE A 95 2.19 -13.32 16.37
C PHE A 95 3.27 -14.34 16.77
N GLY A 96 4.16 -14.00 17.70
CA GLY A 96 5.26 -14.86 18.11
C GLY A 96 6.47 -14.78 17.18
N THR A 97 6.31 -15.10 15.89
CA THR A 97 7.39 -15.04 14.91
C THR A 97 6.95 -14.33 13.61
N PHE A 98 7.92 -13.89 12.81
CA PHE A 98 7.65 -13.37 11.48
C PHE A 98 7.06 -14.44 10.53
N ILE A 99 7.39 -15.70 10.74
CA ILE A 99 6.84 -16.81 9.95
C ILE A 99 5.34 -16.98 10.26
N ASP A 100 4.97 -16.98 11.53
CA ASP A 100 3.57 -17.07 11.94
C ASP A 100 2.77 -15.87 11.49
N PHE A 101 3.34 -14.66 11.63
CA PHE A 101 2.73 -13.44 11.10
C PHE A 101 2.43 -13.56 9.59
N LYS A 102 3.38 -14.02 8.76
CA LYS A 102 3.15 -14.20 7.32
C LYS A 102 2.05 -15.23 7.04
N LYS A 103 1.99 -16.28 7.81
CA LYS A 103 0.96 -17.32 7.68
C LYS A 103 -0.43 -16.76 8.00
N ASP A 104 -0.56 -16.02 9.10
CA ASP A 104 -1.83 -15.40 9.48
C ASP A 104 -2.23 -14.30 8.49
N PHE A 105 -1.26 -13.51 8.03
CA PHE A 105 -1.48 -12.48 7.03
C PHE A 105 -1.96 -13.07 5.68
N GLU A 106 -1.36 -14.16 5.24
CA GLU A 106 -1.80 -14.89 4.04
C GLU A 106 -3.23 -15.43 4.22
N ALA A 107 -3.52 -16.05 5.36
CA ALA A 107 -4.83 -16.59 5.64
C ALA A 107 -5.92 -15.50 5.60
N GLU A 108 -5.67 -14.32 6.15
CA GLU A 108 -6.59 -13.18 6.08
C GLU A 108 -6.67 -12.57 4.67
N ALA A 109 -5.56 -12.45 3.95
CA ALA A 109 -5.55 -11.97 2.57
C ALA A 109 -6.41 -12.84 1.65
N MET A 110 -6.32 -14.16 1.78
CA MET A 110 -7.06 -15.10 0.96
C MET A 110 -8.58 -15.09 1.19
N LYS A 111 -9.04 -14.51 2.30
CA LYS A 111 -10.47 -14.31 2.56
C LYS A 111 -11.07 -13.11 1.80
N ILE A 112 -10.21 -12.21 1.29
CA ILE A 112 -10.66 -11.03 0.55
C ILE A 112 -11.26 -11.47 -0.78
N GLN A 113 -12.55 -11.20 -0.95
CA GLN A 113 -13.28 -11.41 -2.21
C GLN A 113 -13.33 -10.10 -3.00
N GLY A 114 -12.86 -10.12 -4.25
CA GLY A 114 -12.78 -8.94 -5.09
C GLY A 114 -11.58 -8.05 -4.74
N SER A 115 -11.75 -6.75 -4.92
CA SER A 115 -10.71 -5.74 -4.76
C SER A 115 -10.58 -5.25 -3.35
N GLY A 116 -9.35 -5.11 -2.86
CA GLY A 116 -9.11 -4.63 -1.51
C GLY A 116 -7.63 -4.50 -1.18
N TRP A 117 -7.38 -4.26 0.08
CA TRP A 117 -6.05 -4.14 0.67
C TRP A 117 -6.00 -4.94 1.96
N ILE A 118 -4.83 -5.40 2.33
CA ILE A 118 -4.58 -6.00 3.64
C ILE A 118 -3.43 -5.25 4.31
N TYR A 119 -3.53 -5.04 5.61
CA TYR A 119 -2.53 -4.29 6.34
C TYR A 119 -2.31 -4.76 7.78
N LEU A 120 -1.11 -4.56 8.27
CA LEU A 120 -0.79 -4.60 9.69
C LEU A 120 -1.04 -3.21 10.26
N SER A 121 -1.90 -3.10 11.26
CA SER A 121 -2.11 -1.85 11.97
C SER A 121 -0.96 -1.55 12.93
N ARG A 122 -0.81 -0.29 13.34
CA ARG A 122 0.16 0.11 14.38
C ARG A 122 -0.12 -0.52 15.75
N SER A 123 -1.34 -1.00 15.96
CA SER A 123 -1.72 -1.76 17.17
C SER A 123 -1.44 -3.27 17.07
N GLY A 124 -0.86 -3.75 15.96
CA GLY A 124 -0.50 -5.15 15.78
C GLY A 124 -1.64 -6.05 15.31
N GLN A 125 -2.69 -5.50 14.71
CA GLN A 125 -3.81 -6.28 14.17
C GLN A 125 -3.70 -6.37 12.64
N ILE A 126 -3.98 -7.54 12.07
CA ILE A 126 -4.18 -7.70 10.64
C ILE A 126 -5.61 -7.25 10.31
N LYS A 127 -5.74 -6.34 9.36
CA LYS A 127 -7.02 -5.76 8.94
C LYS A 127 -7.11 -5.70 7.41
N THR A 128 -8.33 -5.63 6.90
CA THR A 128 -8.60 -5.51 5.47
C THR A 128 -9.36 -4.22 5.15
N ILE A 129 -9.20 -3.73 3.93
CA ILE A 129 -9.95 -2.62 3.37
C ILE A 129 -10.61 -3.12 2.10
N LYS A 130 -11.94 -3.05 2.02
CA LYS A 130 -12.67 -3.36 0.79
C LYS A 130 -12.59 -2.16 -0.15
N ASN A 131 -12.27 -2.40 -1.41
CA ASN A 131 -12.06 -1.36 -2.41
C ASN A 131 -11.01 -0.32 -1.94
N HIS A 132 -11.40 0.93 -1.79
CA HIS A 132 -10.57 2.00 -1.23
C HIS A 132 -11.28 2.68 -0.06
N ALA A 133 -10.58 2.76 1.08
CA ALA A 133 -10.98 3.57 2.22
C ALA A 133 -9.73 4.00 3.01
N GLU A 134 -9.67 5.25 3.38
CA GLU A 134 -8.54 5.78 4.16
C GLU A 134 -8.51 5.14 5.56
N ARG A 135 -7.30 4.83 6.01
CA ARG A 135 -7.01 4.34 7.36
C ARG A 135 -5.76 5.01 7.88
N THR A 136 -5.85 5.55 9.07
CA THR A 136 -4.74 6.30 9.70
C THR A 136 -3.82 5.43 10.54
N ASP A 137 -4.19 4.19 10.80
CA ASP A 137 -3.48 3.24 11.67
C ASP A 137 -2.57 2.24 10.92
N ILE A 138 -2.29 2.46 9.66
CA ILE A 138 -1.50 1.56 8.81
C ILE A 138 -0.02 1.61 9.20
N ALA A 139 0.56 0.45 9.56
CA ALA A 139 2.01 0.25 9.70
C ALA A 139 2.60 -0.34 8.42
N LEU A 140 2.04 -1.43 7.92
CA LEU A 140 2.42 -2.13 6.69
C LEU A 140 1.18 -2.35 5.83
N LEU A 141 1.23 -2.03 4.55
CA LEU A 141 0.11 -2.15 3.61
C LEU A 141 0.49 -3.06 2.45
N ILE A 142 -0.38 -3.95 2.03
CA ILE A 142 -0.25 -4.76 0.81
C ILE A 142 -1.46 -4.52 -0.07
N ASP A 143 -1.20 -4.14 -1.32
CA ASP A 143 -2.22 -4.02 -2.34
C ASP A 143 -2.69 -5.41 -2.78
N TRP A 144 -4.01 -5.68 -2.66
CA TRP A 144 -4.63 -6.95 -3.03
C TRP A 144 -5.51 -6.85 -4.27
N TRP A 145 -5.55 -5.66 -4.89
CA TRP A 145 -6.22 -5.48 -6.17
C TRP A 145 -5.53 -6.30 -7.26
N GLU A 146 -6.31 -6.80 -8.19
CA GLU A 146 -5.81 -7.62 -9.31
C GLU A 146 -4.72 -6.91 -10.10
N HIS A 147 -4.81 -5.59 -10.26
CA HIS A 147 -3.82 -4.79 -10.95
C HIS A 147 -2.43 -4.78 -10.28
N ALA A 148 -2.35 -5.12 -8.99
CA ALA A 148 -1.07 -5.17 -8.28
C ALA A 148 -0.24 -6.42 -8.65
N TRP A 149 -0.89 -7.50 -9.10
CA TRP A 149 -0.23 -8.78 -9.28
C TRP A 149 -0.51 -9.49 -10.61
N ALA A 150 -1.64 -9.25 -11.27
CA ALA A 150 -2.06 -10.07 -12.43
C ALA A 150 -1.10 -9.99 -13.62
N ILE A 151 -0.43 -8.85 -13.86
CA ILE A 151 0.54 -8.71 -14.95
C ILE A 151 1.70 -9.69 -14.79
N ASP A 152 2.19 -9.91 -13.55
CA ASP A 152 3.38 -10.71 -13.28
C ASP A 152 3.07 -12.14 -12.83
N TYR A 153 1.90 -12.36 -12.26
CA TYR A 153 1.54 -13.61 -11.60
C TYR A 153 0.29 -14.30 -12.19
N GLY A 154 -0.38 -13.68 -13.16
CA GLY A 154 -1.65 -14.22 -13.68
C GLY A 154 -2.68 -14.35 -12.55
N ALA A 155 -3.21 -15.55 -12.33
CA ALA A 155 -4.17 -15.84 -11.26
C ALA A 155 -3.52 -16.19 -9.91
N ASP A 156 -2.18 -16.32 -9.86
CA ASP A 156 -1.46 -16.81 -8.67
C ASP A 156 -1.13 -15.68 -7.67
N LYS A 157 -2.19 -15.11 -7.07
CA LYS A 157 -2.05 -14.07 -6.04
C LYS A 157 -1.31 -14.52 -4.77
N LYS A 158 -1.30 -15.83 -4.49
CA LYS A 158 -0.54 -16.38 -3.37
C LYS A 158 0.96 -16.26 -3.62
N LYS A 159 1.41 -16.57 -4.83
CA LYS A 159 2.82 -16.41 -5.24
C LYS A 159 3.24 -14.94 -5.20
N TYR A 160 2.35 -14.02 -5.61
CA TYR A 160 2.59 -12.58 -5.44
C TYR A 160 2.85 -12.24 -3.97
N LEU A 161 1.95 -12.65 -3.06
CA LEU A 161 2.11 -12.36 -1.63
C LEU A 161 3.42 -12.93 -1.07
N ASN A 162 3.78 -14.16 -1.43
CA ASN A 162 5.02 -14.78 -0.98
C ASN A 162 6.27 -14.05 -1.47
N ASN A 163 6.21 -13.41 -2.64
CA ASN A 163 7.35 -12.69 -3.20
C ASN A 163 7.43 -11.24 -2.73
N ILE A 164 6.32 -10.56 -2.48
CA ILE A 164 6.31 -9.13 -2.16
C ILE A 164 7.05 -8.82 -0.84
N TRP A 165 7.10 -9.77 0.09
CA TRP A 165 7.88 -9.64 1.33
C TRP A 165 9.34 -9.29 1.09
N ARG A 166 9.91 -9.70 -0.03
CA ARG A 166 11.29 -9.40 -0.43
C ARG A 166 11.49 -7.91 -0.75
N CYS A 167 10.41 -7.22 -1.09
CA CYS A 167 10.43 -5.80 -1.46
C CYS A 167 10.06 -4.85 -0.32
N ILE A 168 9.64 -5.34 0.84
CA ILE A 168 9.23 -4.46 1.94
C ILE A 168 10.43 -3.68 2.49
N ASN A 169 10.32 -2.37 2.53
CA ASN A 169 11.24 -1.48 3.21
C ASN A 169 10.83 -1.35 4.69
N TRP A 170 11.40 -2.23 5.52
CA TRP A 170 11.08 -2.28 6.95
C TRP A 170 11.44 -1.00 7.70
N GLU A 171 12.35 -0.18 7.19
CA GLU A 171 12.64 1.13 7.78
C GLU A 171 11.43 2.07 7.66
N VAL A 172 10.75 2.07 6.52
CA VAL A 172 9.52 2.86 6.32
C VAL A 172 8.41 2.37 7.24
N VAL A 173 8.27 1.05 7.41
CA VAL A 173 7.31 0.45 8.35
C VAL A 173 7.62 0.87 9.79
N ASN A 174 8.89 0.81 10.19
CA ASN A 174 9.33 1.22 11.52
C ASN A 174 8.99 2.70 11.80
N ARG A 175 9.27 3.61 10.85
CA ARG A 175 8.93 5.03 10.99
C ARG A 175 7.42 5.24 11.21
N LYS A 176 6.56 4.52 10.49
CA LYS A 176 5.11 4.60 10.66
C LYS A 176 4.63 4.12 12.05
N ILE A 177 5.28 3.09 12.60
CA ILE A 177 4.97 2.60 13.95
C ILE A 177 5.35 3.66 15.00
N TYR A 178 6.50 4.34 14.84
CA TYR A 178 6.93 5.38 15.78
C TYR A 178 6.12 6.69 15.66
N SER A 179 5.70 7.08 14.46
CA SER A 179 4.96 8.34 14.26
C SER A 179 3.53 8.33 14.82
N GLY A 180 3.06 7.22 15.34
CA GLY A 180 1.74 7.06 15.95
C GLY A 180 1.73 7.07 17.48
N LYS A 181 2.85 7.47 18.10
CA LYS A 181 2.97 7.61 19.58
C LYS A 181 2.80 9.05 20.01
#